data_19b56c5751c8ddde642e5091c863cd38
#
_entry.id   19b56c5751c8ddde642e5091c863cd38
#
_cell.length_a   1.000
_cell.length_b   1.000
_cell.length_c   1.000
_cell.angle_alpha   90.00
_cell.angle_beta   90.00
_cell.angle_gamma   90.00
#
_symmetry.space_group_name_H-M   'P 1'
#
loop_
_entity.id
_entity.type
_entity.pdbx_description
1 polymer ?
#
loop_
_entity_poly.entity_id
_entity_poly.type
_entity_poly.pdbx_seq_one_letter_code
_entity_poly.pdbx_strand_id
1 'polypeptide(L)'
;LHRRRHSFPTRRSSDLLAVPTLMSYFFLDNAFPAFAYTALATTLTSCAVWLLTFHFRRELRPRDGFTLVLMLWLAFALVAAMPIYIHIPGISFTDAFFEAMSGLTTTGATVMTSLDTLAPSVNFWRHMLNWLGGMGIIVLAVAILPMLGVGGTQLFKAEIPGMDKESKMAPRISQVAKKLWFFYTMTTAAAFLTLHFTGMSWFDALCHAMSAVSLGGFSTHDASIAYFDSLTVEWAIMFFTLWGGVNFATHFTALTRRSLKSYWQDEECRVLLVLLAGSILMSAVYLWQKDFYATFGDSLRFVSFNFVSIGLASGFSNTDFAQWPLIVSLWMFFLSNLLASSGSMGGGIKNVRALVLFKFSLREMMILLHPKAVRTVKVNGRMIPDRMALTVMAFISIYFMTTIVFSFLLMASGMEFISAFTAVIACITNAGPGLGEVGPAGSYAVLSDVQKWLCSAVMLLGRLEIFTVLILLT
;
A
#
# COMPACT_ATOMS: atom_id res chain seq x y z
N LEU A 1 -17.49 -28.22 -23.32
CA LEU A 1 -18.27 -27.03 -23.65
C LEU A 1 -18.77 -26.35 -22.37
N HIS A 2 -17.95 -25.52 -21.71
CA HIS A 2 -18.40 -24.67 -20.60
C HIS A 2 -18.28 -23.22 -21.06
N ARG A 3 -19.42 -22.61 -21.42
CA ARG A 3 -19.60 -21.17 -21.60
C ARG A 3 -19.24 -20.48 -20.26
N ARG A 4 -18.00 -20.08 -20.02
CA ARG A 4 -17.69 -19.11 -18.98
C ARG A 4 -17.99 -17.72 -19.53
N ARG A 5 -19.07 -17.12 -19.06
CA ARG A 5 -19.35 -15.69 -19.22
C ARG A 5 -18.26 -14.93 -18.48
N HIS A 6 -17.26 -14.43 -19.19
CA HIS A 6 -16.38 -13.41 -18.64
C HIS A 6 -17.18 -12.11 -18.54
N SER A 7 -17.71 -11.81 -17.36
CA SER A 7 -18.26 -10.50 -17.05
C SER A 7 -17.11 -9.49 -17.01
N PHE A 8 -17.16 -8.50 -17.88
CA PHE A 8 -16.19 -7.41 -17.96
C PHE A 8 -16.06 -6.68 -16.61
N PRO A 9 -14.83 -6.19 -16.25
CA PRO A 9 -14.57 -5.49 -14.98
C PRO A 9 -15.40 -4.21 -14.79
N THR A 10 -15.86 -3.60 -15.88
CA THR A 10 -16.61 -2.35 -15.89
C THR A 10 -18.00 -2.43 -15.25
N ARG A 11 -18.64 -3.61 -15.25
CA ARG A 11 -19.93 -3.80 -14.55
C ARG A 11 -19.77 -3.76 -13.02
N ARG A 12 -18.57 -4.08 -12.53
CA ARG A 12 -18.28 -4.08 -11.08
C ARG A 12 -17.90 -2.70 -10.54
N SER A 13 -17.41 -1.78 -11.36
CA SER A 13 -17.06 -0.42 -10.89
C SER A 13 -18.29 0.43 -10.56
N SER A 14 -19.40 0.25 -11.31
CA SER A 14 -20.67 0.91 -10.97
C SER A 14 -21.30 0.36 -9.69
N ASP A 15 -21.14 -0.96 -9.43
CA ASP A 15 -21.65 -1.59 -8.21
C ASP A 15 -20.94 -1.06 -6.95
N LEU A 16 -19.65 -0.69 -7.08
CA LEU A 16 -18.87 -0.13 -5.97
C LEU A 16 -19.32 1.28 -5.56
N LEU A 17 -19.80 2.08 -6.51
CA LEU A 17 -20.35 3.40 -6.23
C LEU A 17 -21.73 3.36 -5.52
N ALA A 18 -22.40 2.20 -5.54
CA ALA A 18 -23.70 2.05 -4.88
C ALA A 18 -23.61 2.26 -3.37
N VAL A 19 -22.54 1.79 -2.72
CA VAL A 19 -22.39 1.92 -1.26
C VAL A 19 -22.24 3.37 -0.83
N PRO A 20 -21.31 4.20 -1.36
CA PRO A 20 -21.22 5.61 -0.99
C PRO A 20 -22.45 6.41 -1.43
N THR A 21 -23.12 6.03 -2.53
CA THR A 21 -24.41 6.65 -2.93
C THR A 21 -25.49 6.42 -1.88
N LEU A 22 -25.62 5.20 -1.37
CA LEU A 22 -26.55 4.89 -0.29
C LEU A 22 -26.18 5.61 1.02
N MET A 23 -24.89 5.69 1.35
CA MET A 23 -24.43 6.44 2.52
C MET A 23 -24.79 7.92 2.41
N SER A 24 -24.56 8.54 1.24
CA SER A 24 -24.95 9.94 1.03
C SER A 24 -26.47 10.18 1.20
N TYR A 25 -27.26 9.20 0.79
CA TYR A 25 -28.71 9.26 1.00
C TYR A 25 -29.08 9.21 2.50
N PHE A 26 -28.42 8.35 3.27
CA PHE A 26 -28.68 8.22 4.71
C PHE A 26 -28.14 9.39 5.53
N PHE A 27 -26.97 9.94 5.19
CA PHE A 27 -26.37 11.06 5.90
C PHE A 27 -26.92 12.43 5.46
N LEU A 28 -27.67 12.48 4.35
CA LEU A 28 -28.21 13.71 3.75
C LEU A 28 -27.13 14.78 3.53
N ASP A 29 -25.95 14.37 3.11
CA ASP A 29 -24.75 15.22 2.99
C ASP A 29 -24.57 15.89 1.63
N ASN A 30 -25.63 15.93 0.81
CA ASN A 30 -25.68 16.55 -0.52
C ASN A 30 -24.70 15.98 -1.58
N ALA A 31 -23.97 14.91 -1.29
CA ALA A 31 -23.07 14.26 -2.26
C ALA A 31 -23.76 13.23 -3.17
N PHE A 32 -25.02 12.88 -2.87
CA PHE A 32 -25.80 11.91 -3.64
C PHE A 32 -25.78 12.16 -5.17
N PRO A 33 -26.00 13.40 -5.68
CA PRO A 33 -25.97 13.63 -7.12
C PRO A 33 -24.61 13.32 -7.75
N ALA A 34 -23.51 13.65 -7.08
CA ALA A 34 -22.15 13.42 -7.57
C ALA A 34 -21.88 11.92 -7.76
N PHE A 35 -22.22 11.10 -6.78
CA PHE A 35 -22.09 9.64 -6.86
C PHE A 35 -23.05 9.04 -7.91
N ALA A 36 -24.31 9.49 -7.95
CA ALA A 36 -25.31 9.01 -8.90
C ALA A 36 -24.95 9.32 -10.36
N TYR A 37 -24.51 10.55 -10.65
CA TYR A 37 -24.04 10.94 -11.99
C TYR A 37 -22.81 10.16 -12.40
N THR A 38 -21.86 9.97 -11.50
CA THR A 38 -20.66 9.16 -11.78
C THR A 38 -21.01 7.71 -12.05
N ALA A 39 -21.90 7.10 -11.26
CA ALA A 39 -22.36 5.73 -11.46
C ALA A 39 -23.07 5.56 -12.81
N LEU A 40 -23.96 6.51 -13.17
CA LEU A 40 -24.66 6.52 -14.45
C LEU A 40 -23.68 6.65 -15.63
N ALA A 41 -22.77 7.65 -15.58
CA ALA A 41 -21.78 7.87 -16.64
C ALA A 41 -20.85 6.67 -16.80
N THR A 42 -20.38 6.07 -15.70
CA THR A 42 -19.56 4.87 -15.72
C THR A 42 -20.30 3.67 -16.31
N THR A 43 -21.57 3.51 -15.99
CA THR A 43 -22.39 2.43 -16.55
C THR A 43 -22.60 2.60 -18.05
N LEU A 44 -22.91 3.81 -18.50
CA LEU A 44 -23.12 4.12 -19.92
C LEU A 44 -21.83 3.94 -20.73
N THR A 45 -20.69 4.46 -20.26
CA THR A 45 -19.39 4.30 -20.92
C THR A 45 -18.97 2.83 -20.97
N SER A 46 -19.20 2.09 -19.89
CA SER A 46 -18.93 0.65 -19.83
C SER A 46 -19.79 -0.15 -20.82
N CYS A 47 -21.05 0.21 -20.92
CA CYS A 47 -21.97 -0.41 -21.88
C CYS A 47 -21.54 -0.11 -23.34
N ALA A 48 -21.17 1.15 -23.61
CA ALA A 48 -20.66 1.56 -24.93
C ALA A 48 -19.38 0.81 -25.32
N VAL A 49 -18.39 0.75 -24.41
CA VAL A 49 -17.15 0.01 -24.64
C VAL A 49 -17.44 -1.48 -24.86
N TRP A 50 -18.34 -2.07 -24.08
CA TRP A 50 -18.72 -3.47 -24.25
C TRP A 50 -19.39 -3.71 -25.61
N LEU A 51 -20.31 -2.84 -26.05
CA LEU A 51 -20.97 -2.93 -27.38
C LEU A 51 -19.95 -2.81 -28.51
N LEU A 52 -18.93 -1.97 -28.38
CA LEU A 52 -17.89 -1.81 -29.40
C LEU A 52 -16.89 -2.96 -29.43
N THR A 53 -16.68 -3.64 -28.31
CA THR A 53 -15.60 -4.63 -28.17
C THR A 53 -16.08 -6.08 -28.09
N PHE A 54 -17.37 -6.37 -27.95
CA PHE A 54 -17.85 -7.72 -27.66
C PHE A 54 -17.59 -8.73 -28.83
N HIS A 55 -17.36 -8.25 -30.02
CA HIS A 55 -16.99 -9.08 -31.18
C HIS A 55 -15.48 -9.42 -31.21
N PHE A 56 -14.64 -8.63 -30.60
CA PHE A 56 -13.18 -8.85 -30.58
C PHE A 56 -12.85 -9.92 -29.54
N ARG A 57 -12.50 -11.12 -30.00
CA ARG A 57 -12.04 -12.21 -29.13
C ARG A 57 -10.62 -12.57 -29.53
N ARG A 58 -9.65 -12.23 -28.68
CA ARG A 58 -8.24 -12.60 -28.87
C ARG A 58 -7.72 -13.22 -27.56
N GLU A 59 -6.83 -14.19 -27.67
CA GLU A 59 -6.07 -14.68 -26.52
C GLU A 59 -5.08 -13.61 -26.07
N LEU A 60 -5.05 -13.34 -24.76
CA LEU A 60 -4.16 -12.35 -24.17
C LEU A 60 -2.73 -12.88 -24.16
N ARG A 61 -1.80 -12.10 -24.71
CA ARG A 61 -0.37 -12.29 -24.55
C ARG A 61 0.08 -11.78 -23.16
N PRO A 62 1.22 -12.22 -22.60
CA PRO A 62 1.72 -11.71 -21.33
C PRO A 62 1.81 -10.18 -21.26
N ARG A 63 2.28 -9.53 -22.35
CA ARG A 63 2.34 -8.07 -22.47
C ARG A 63 0.95 -7.41 -22.38
N ASP A 64 -0.05 -8.00 -23.02
CA ASP A 64 -1.44 -7.49 -22.96
C ASP A 64 -1.97 -7.51 -21.51
N GLY A 65 -1.54 -8.49 -20.71
CA GLY A 65 -1.89 -8.59 -19.28
C GLY A 65 -1.34 -7.42 -18.45
N PHE A 66 -0.09 -7.03 -18.65
CA PHE A 66 0.51 -5.87 -17.97
C PHE A 66 -0.17 -4.57 -18.38
N THR A 67 -0.41 -4.39 -19.70
CA THR A 67 -1.16 -3.23 -20.21
C THR A 67 -2.56 -3.15 -19.61
N LEU A 68 -3.26 -4.28 -19.53
CA LEU A 68 -4.60 -4.35 -18.95
C LEU A 68 -4.61 -3.90 -17.48
N VAL A 69 -3.65 -4.37 -16.69
CA VAL A 69 -3.54 -3.98 -15.29
C VAL A 69 -3.31 -2.48 -15.14
N LEU A 70 -2.34 -1.92 -15.86
CA LEU A 70 -2.06 -0.48 -15.81
C LEU A 70 -3.28 0.35 -16.22
N MET A 71 -3.93 -0.02 -17.35
CA MET A 71 -5.12 0.68 -17.84
C MET A 71 -6.31 0.57 -16.88
N LEU A 72 -6.49 -0.57 -16.21
CA LEU A 72 -7.54 -0.74 -15.21
C LEU A 72 -7.32 0.16 -13.99
N TRP A 73 -6.09 0.28 -13.50
CA TRP A 73 -5.78 1.15 -12.37
C TRP A 73 -5.98 2.62 -12.73
N LEU A 74 -5.51 3.06 -13.90
CA LEU A 74 -5.74 4.43 -14.39
C LEU A 74 -7.23 4.72 -14.60
N ALA A 75 -7.95 3.84 -15.28
CA ALA A 75 -9.38 4.01 -15.51
C ALA A 75 -10.17 4.04 -14.20
N PHE A 76 -9.80 3.18 -13.23
CA PHE A 76 -10.47 3.18 -11.93
C PHE A 76 -10.18 4.45 -11.14
N ALA A 77 -8.94 4.95 -11.15
CA ALA A 77 -8.58 6.22 -10.52
C ALA A 77 -9.33 7.41 -11.16
N LEU A 78 -9.46 7.44 -12.49
CA LEU A 78 -10.26 8.45 -13.20
C LEU A 78 -11.73 8.44 -12.77
N VAL A 79 -12.35 7.26 -12.72
CA VAL A 79 -13.74 7.12 -12.26
C VAL A 79 -13.87 7.50 -10.79
N ALA A 80 -12.92 7.09 -9.96
CA ALA A 80 -12.93 7.37 -8.53
C ALA A 80 -12.75 8.86 -8.19
N ALA A 81 -12.09 9.62 -9.06
CA ALA A 81 -11.93 11.07 -8.93
C ALA A 81 -13.21 11.84 -9.19
N MET A 82 -14.13 11.32 -10.03
CA MET A 82 -15.33 12.07 -10.47
C MET A 82 -16.25 12.48 -9.33
N PRO A 83 -16.62 11.64 -8.35
CA PRO A 83 -17.47 12.08 -7.24
C PRO A 83 -16.84 13.22 -6.43
N ILE A 84 -15.53 13.16 -6.22
CA ILE A 84 -14.76 14.18 -5.50
C ILE A 84 -14.79 15.49 -6.27
N TYR A 85 -14.49 15.45 -7.59
CA TYR A 85 -14.46 16.60 -8.47
C TYR A 85 -15.82 17.28 -8.60
N ILE A 86 -16.90 16.51 -8.67
CA ILE A 86 -18.27 17.05 -8.83
C ILE A 86 -18.81 17.61 -7.51
N HIS A 87 -18.48 16.99 -6.37
CA HIS A 87 -19.08 17.36 -5.08
C HIS A 87 -18.36 18.54 -4.42
N ILE A 88 -17.04 18.63 -4.48
CA ILE A 88 -16.26 19.64 -3.76
C ILE A 88 -16.10 20.89 -4.64
N PRO A 89 -16.74 22.03 -4.27
CA PRO A 89 -16.64 23.25 -5.06
C PRO A 89 -15.20 23.78 -5.09
N GLY A 90 -14.71 24.08 -6.30
CA GLY A 90 -13.40 24.71 -6.49
C GLY A 90 -12.20 23.76 -6.46
N ILE A 91 -12.41 22.47 -6.21
CA ILE A 91 -11.31 21.48 -6.34
C ILE A 91 -10.90 21.33 -7.81
N SER A 92 -9.59 21.30 -8.09
CA SER A 92 -9.12 21.04 -9.44
C SER A 92 -9.28 19.54 -9.80
N PHE A 93 -9.34 19.24 -11.11
CA PHE A 93 -9.33 17.84 -11.56
C PHE A 93 -8.04 17.12 -11.14
N THR A 94 -6.90 17.83 -11.15
CA THR A 94 -5.61 17.31 -10.69
C THR A 94 -5.68 16.88 -9.22
N ASP A 95 -6.28 17.70 -8.36
CA ASP A 95 -6.45 17.39 -6.94
C ASP A 95 -7.39 16.19 -6.71
N ALA A 96 -8.52 16.16 -7.39
CA ALA A 96 -9.46 15.06 -7.30
C ALA A 96 -8.83 13.73 -7.78
N PHE A 97 -8.05 13.78 -8.87
CA PHE A 97 -7.33 12.61 -9.38
C PHE A 97 -6.23 12.16 -8.43
N PHE A 98 -5.44 13.10 -7.87
CA PHE A 98 -4.41 12.81 -6.89
C PHE A 98 -4.99 12.09 -5.67
N GLU A 99 -6.08 12.62 -5.11
CA GLU A 99 -6.75 12.03 -3.95
C GLU A 99 -7.27 10.62 -4.24
N ALA A 100 -7.91 10.44 -5.40
CA ALA A 100 -8.40 9.13 -5.84
C ALA A 100 -7.26 8.14 -6.11
N MET A 101 -6.16 8.59 -6.73
CA MET A 101 -4.96 7.78 -6.97
C MET A 101 -4.30 7.39 -5.65
N SER A 102 -4.13 8.34 -4.74
CA SER A 102 -3.59 8.10 -3.40
C SER A 102 -4.44 7.09 -2.61
N GLY A 103 -5.77 7.24 -2.65
CA GLY A 103 -6.68 6.27 -2.06
C GLY A 103 -6.52 4.89 -2.65
N LEU A 104 -6.63 4.77 -3.97
CA LEU A 104 -6.58 3.50 -4.68
C LEU A 104 -5.23 2.79 -4.52
N THR A 105 -4.11 3.53 -4.57
CA THR A 105 -2.77 2.97 -4.35
C THR A 105 -2.44 2.72 -2.88
N THR A 106 -3.38 3.02 -1.96
CA THR A 106 -3.19 2.94 -0.51
C THR A 106 -1.99 3.76 -0.02
N THR A 107 -1.78 4.93 -0.64
CA THR A 107 -0.66 5.81 -0.27
C THR A 107 -1.00 6.65 0.95
N GLY A 108 -2.22 7.20 1.04
CA GLY A 108 -2.63 8.04 2.17
C GLY A 108 -2.16 9.49 2.10
N ALA A 109 -1.48 9.90 1.03
CA ALA A 109 -1.18 11.30 0.77
C ALA A 109 -2.47 12.06 0.42
N THR A 110 -2.71 13.22 1.01
CA THR A 110 -3.95 13.98 0.77
C THR A 110 -3.67 15.41 0.32
N VAL A 111 -4.48 15.87 -0.62
CA VAL A 111 -4.58 17.29 -1.01
C VAL A 111 -5.76 17.98 -0.34
N MET A 112 -6.59 17.21 0.37
CA MET A 112 -7.74 17.75 1.07
C MET A 112 -7.31 18.36 2.40
N THR A 113 -7.97 19.44 2.75
CA THR A 113 -7.90 20.13 4.04
C THR A 113 -9.31 20.21 4.62
N SER A 114 -9.43 20.41 5.92
CA SER A 114 -10.71 20.46 6.62
C SER A 114 -11.52 19.16 6.52
N LEU A 115 -10.82 18.03 6.73
CA LEU A 115 -11.41 16.69 6.69
C LEU A 115 -12.54 16.52 7.72
N ASP A 116 -12.45 17.23 8.85
CA ASP A 116 -13.46 17.22 9.92
C ASP A 116 -14.84 17.73 9.48
N THR A 117 -14.88 18.54 8.42
CA THR A 117 -16.12 19.10 7.86
C THR A 117 -16.50 18.48 6.51
N LEU A 118 -15.69 17.54 6.02
CA LEU A 118 -15.96 16.90 4.73
C LEU A 118 -17.20 16.03 4.80
N ALA A 119 -18.00 16.03 3.71
CA ALA A 119 -19.17 15.17 3.60
C ALA A 119 -18.86 13.70 3.96
N PRO A 120 -19.60 13.08 4.89
CA PRO A 120 -19.31 11.72 5.36
C PRO A 120 -19.23 10.69 4.24
N SER A 121 -20.05 10.78 3.21
CA SER A 121 -20.01 9.85 2.07
C SER A 121 -18.73 9.99 1.23
N VAL A 122 -18.20 11.22 1.08
CA VAL A 122 -16.92 11.46 0.39
C VAL A 122 -15.76 10.96 1.24
N ASN A 123 -15.79 11.22 2.54
CA ASN A 123 -14.76 10.70 3.45
C ASN A 123 -14.78 9.17 3.48
N PHE A 124 -15.97 8.56 3.56
CA PHE A 124 -16.11 7.09 3.43
C PHE A 124 -15.57 6.58 2.09
N TRP A 125 -15.82 7.28 0.97
CA TRP A 125 -15.32 6.90 -0.34
C TRP A 125 -13.80 6.84 -0.37
N ARG A 126 -13.10 7.82 0.19
CA ARG A 126 -11.64 7.84 0.31
C ARG A 126 -11.12 6.57 1.01
N HIS A 127 -11.69 6.22 2.16
CA HIS A 127 -11.32 5.02 2.92
C HIS A 127 -11.69 3.71 2.20
N MET A 128 -12.82 3.72 1.49
CA MET A 128 -13.22 2.58 0.66
C MET A 128 -12.26 2.37 -0.52
N LEU A 129 -11.71 3.44 -1.11
CA LEU A 129 -10.66 3.33 -2.12
C LEU A 129 -9.40 2.67 -1.54
N ASN A 130 -8.96 3.04 -0.34
CA ASN A 130 -7.86 2.37 0.35
C ASN A 130 -8.14 0.86 0.53
N TRP A 131 -9.32 0.54 1.02
CA TRP A 131 -9.72 -0.84 1.27
C TRP A 131 -9.76 -1.68 -0.01
N LEU A 132 -10.31 -1.14 -1.09
CA LEU A 132 -10.34 -1.79 -2.41
C LEU A 132 -8.94 -1.90 -3.01
N GLY A 133 -8.11 -0.86 -2.89
CA GLY A 133 -6.74 -0.84 -3.38
C GLY A 133 -5.85 -1.85 -2.67
N GLY A 134 -6.00 -2.02 -1.34
CA GLY A 134 -5.33 -3.05 -0.57
C GLY A 134 -5.64 -4.44 -1.07
N MET A 135 -6.93 -4.75 -1.28
CA MET A 135 -7.34 -6.04 -1.81
C MET A 135 -6.95 -6.20 -3.29
N GLY A 136 -6.97 -5.13 -4.07
CA GLY A 136 -6.60 -5.14 -5.48
C GLY A 136 -5.20 -5.69 -5.72
N ILE A 137 -4.22 -5.30 -4.90
CA ILE A 137 -2.84 -5.79 -5.02
C ILE A 137 -2.72 -7.28 -4.65
N ILE A 138 -3.45 -7.77 -3.65
CA ILE A 138 -3.44 -9.20 -3.31
C ILE A 138 -4.00 -10.04 -4.47
N VAL A 139 -5.11 -9.59 -5.06
CA VAL A 139 -5.70 -10.29 -6.22
C VAL A 139 -4.77 -10.23 -7.42
N LEU A 140 -4.12 -9.09 -7.66
CA LEU A 140 -3.11 -8.93 -8.70
C LEU A 140 -1.97 -9.94 -8.50
N ALA A 141 -1.42 -9.95 -7.31
CA ALA A 141 -0.30 -10.81 -6.94
C ALA A 141 -0.64 -12.30 -7.09
N VAL A 142 -1.82 -12.72 -6.66
CA VAL A 142 -2.22 -14.15 -6.69
C VAL A 142 -2.78 -14.60 -8.03
N ALA A 143 -3.47 -13.72 -8.77
CA ALA A 143 -4.19 -14.11 -9.98
C ALA A 143 -3.44 -13.78 -11.27
N ILE A 144 -2.78 -12.64 -11.36
CA ILE A 144 -2.26 -12.10 -12.61
C ILE A 144 -0.77 -12.43 -12.79
N LEU A 145 0.06 -12.21 -11.78
CA LEU A 145 1.50 -12.50 -11.85
C LEU A 145 1.82 -13.95 -12.22
N PRO A 146 1.14 -14.98 -11.69
CA PRO A 146 1.37 -16.38 -12.11
C PRO A 146 0.97 -16.66 -13.55
N MET A 147 -0.02 -15.95 -14.11
CA MET A 147 -0.47 -16.13 -15.48
C MET A 147 0.51 -15.57 -16.51
N LEU A 148 1.29 -14.58 -16.12
CA LEU A 148 2.19 -13.86 -17.02
C LEU A 148 3.53 -14.56 -17.27
N GLY A 149 3.83 -15.65 -16.56
CA GLY A 149 4.99 -16.53 -16.85
C GLY A 149 6.37 -15.87 -16.74
N VAL A 150 6.44 -14.59 -16.41
CA VAL A 150 7.68 -13.81 -16.34
C VAL A 150 8.40 -14.11 -15.03
N GLY A 151 9.73 -14.07 -15.01
CA GLY A 151 10.65 -14.46 -13.93
C GLY A 151 10.23 -14.14 -12.47
N GLY A 152 9.20 -13.31 -12.27
CA GLY A 152 8.50 -13.11 -11.01
C GLY A 152 7.76 -14.34 -10.47
N THR A 153 7.37 -15.31 -11.31
CA THR A 153 6.68 -16.52 -10.82
C THR A 153 7.55 -17.38 -9.90
N GLN A 154 8.87 -17.35 -10.05
CA GLN A 154 9.78 -18.08 -9.17
C GLN A 154 9.99 -17.32 -7.83
N LEU A 155 10.07 -15.99 -7.88
CA LEU A 155 10.05 -15.15 -6.67
C LEU A 155 8.70 -15.33 -5.94
N PHE A 156 7.60 -15.29 -6.68
CA PHE A 156 6.26 -15.44 -6.14
C PHE A 156 5.98 -16.84 -5.58
N LYS A 157 6.53 -17.90 -6.20
CA LYS A 157 6.52 -19.26 -5.64
C LYS A 157 7.37 -19.37 -4.36
N ALA A 158 8.38 -18.52 -4.20
CA ALA A 158 9.12 -18.39 -2.95
C ALA A 158 8.36 -17.55 -1.89
N GLU A 159 7.52 -16.60 -2.34
CA GLU A 159 6.72 -15.74 -1.49
C GLU A 159 5.48 -16.42 -0.88
N ILE A 160 4.93 -17.48 -1.52
CA ILE A 160 3.78 -18.23 -0.98
C ILE A 160 4.24 -19.65 -0.57
N PRO A 161 4.47 -19.91 0.73
CA PRO A 161 4.75 -21.25 1.21
C PRO A 161 3.54 -22.18 1.00
N GLY A 162 3.72 -23.31 0.29
CA GLY A 162 2.70 -24.37 0.16
C GLY A 162 2.08 -24.57 -1.22
N MET A 163 2.53 -23.89 -2.26
CA MET A 163 2.11 -24.22 -3.63
C MET A 163 3.00 -25.36 -4.18
N ASP A 164 2.58 -26.58 -3.98
CA ASP A 164 3.17 -27.75 -4.62
C ASP A 164 2.91 -27.76 -6.13
N LYS A 165 3.91 -28.34 -6.83
CA LYS A 165 3.96 -28.48 -8.28
C LYS A 165 2.77 -29.27 -8.82
N GLU A 166 2.35 -28.81 -10.02
CA GLU A 166 1.58 -29.55 -11.02
C GLU A 166 0.09 -29.69 -10.80
N SER A 167 -0.60 -29.14 -11.75
CA SER A 167 -1.95 -29.36 -12.30
C SER A 167 -3.02 -28.30 -12.04
N LYS A 168 -3.58 -27.78 -13.13
CA LYS A 168 -4.83 -27.00 -13.26
C LYS A 168 -4.91 -25.72 -12.39
N MET A 169 -4.10 -24.71 -12.74
CA MET A 169 -3.95 -23.46 -11.96
C MET A 169 -5.22 -22.62 -11.81
N ALA A 170 -6.08 -22.52 -12.81
CA ALA A 170 -7.20 -21.58 -12.80
C ALA A 170 -8.26 -21.79 -11.70
N PRO A 171 -8.71 -23.02 -11.38
CA PRO A 171 -9.69 -23.23 -10.29
C PRO A 171 -9.11 -22.94 -8.90
N ARG A 172 -7.81 -23.23 -8.70
CA ARG A 172 -7.11 -23.00 -7.42
C ARG A 172 -6.90 -21.51 -7.14
N ILE A 173 -6.57 -20.71 -8.15
CA ILE A 173 -6.39 -19.25 -8.03
C ILE A 173 -7.67 -18.59 -7.52
N SER A 174 -8.83 -18.91 -8.10
CA SER A 174 -10.12 -18.38 -7.66
C SER A 174 -10.46 -18.78 -6.22
N GLN A 175 -10.12 -19.99 -5.80
CA GLN A 175 -10.34 -20.44 -4.41
C GLN A 175 -9.42 -19.74 -3.42
N VAL A 176 -8.14 -19.55 -3.77
CA VAL A 176 -7.19 -18.79 -2.95
C VAL A 176 -7.63 -17.34 -2.81
N ALA A 177 -8.01 -16.69 -3.91
CA ALA A 177 -8.52 -15.33 -3.88
C ALA A 177 -9.75 -15.19 -2.97
N LYS A 178 -10.72 -16.13 -3.03
CA LYS A 178 -11.89 -16.12 -2.14
C LYS A 178 -11.54 -16.24 -0.67
N LYS A 179 -10.57 -17.10 -0.33
CA LYS A 179 -10.09 -17.26 1.05
C LYS A 179 -9.40 -16.00 1.56
N LEU A 180 -8.57 -15.37 0.72
CA LEU A 180 -7.90 -14.10 1.05
C LEU A 180 -8.93 -12.97 1.24
N TRP A 181 -9.95 -12.88 0.35
CA TRP A 181 -11.06 -11.94 0.51
C TRP A 181 -11.80 -12.13 1.83
N PHE A 182 -12.14 -13.36 2.15
CA PHE A 182 -12.81 -13.67 3.41
C PHE A 182 -11.96 -13.29 4.63
N PHE A 183 -10.67 -13.65 4.61
CA PHE A 183 -9.75 -13.31 5.70
C PHE A 183 -9.59 -11.79 5.86
N TYR A 184 -9.43 -11.07 4.76
CA TYR A 184 -9.31 -9.63 4.75
C TYR A 184 -10.56 -8.93 5.31
N THR A 185 -11.74 -9.34 4.87
CA THR A 185 -13.01 -8.81 5.36
C THR A 185 -13.20 -9.11 6.84
N MET A 186 -12.89 -10.33 7.30
CA MET A 186 -12.96 -10.69 8.72
C MET A 186 -11.98 -9.87 9.58
N THR A 187 -10.75 -9.64 9.08
CA THR A 187 -9.79 -8.78 9.77
C THR A 187 -10.30 -7.34 9.86
N THR A 188 -10.90 -6.82 8.79
CA THR A 188 -11.50 -5.47 8.78
C THR A 188 -12.67 -5.38 9.78
N ALA A 189 -13.52 -6.39 9.84
CA ALA A 189 -14.61 -6.42 10.82
C ALA A 189 -14.09 -6.48 12.26
N ALA A 190 -13.04 -7.26 12.52
CA ALA A 190 -12.38 -7.29 13.83
C ALA A 190 -11.76 -5.94 14.19
N ALA A 191 -11.08 -5.28 13.24
CA ALA A 191 -10.52 -3.95 13.43
C ALA A 191 -11.61 -2.91 13.74
N PHE A 192 -12.70 -2.93 12.97
CA PHE A 192 -13.85 -2.05 13.17
C PHE A 192 -14.44 -2.18 14.60
N LEU A 193 -14.71 -3.39 15.04
CA LEU A 193 -15.24 -3.63 16.38
C LEU A 193 -14.25 -3.20 17.46
N THR A 194 -12.96 -3.53 17.30
CA THR A 194 -11.94 -3.14 18.27
C THR A 194 -11.83 -1.63 18.38
N LEU A 195 -11.75 -0.90 17.25
CA LEU A 195 -11.65 0.56 17.24
C LEU A 195 -12.90 1.22 17.84
N HIS A 196 -14.09 0.68 17.58
CA HIS A 196 -15.29 1.19 18.20
C HIS A 196 -15.28 1.00 19.75
N PHE A 197 -14.87 -0.18 20.22
CA PHE A 197 -14.78 -0.43 21.66
C PHE A 197 -13.66 0.34 22.35
N THR A 198 -12.66 0.86 21.63
CA THR A 198 -11.63 1.76 22.17
C THR A 198 -12.07 3.23 22.24
N GLY A 199 -13.31 3.55 21.82
CA GLY A 199 -13.91 4.87 21.98
C GLY A 199 -14.13 5.67 20.70
N MET A 200 -13.81 5.12 19.52
CA MET A 200 -14.14 5.76 18.24
C MET A 200 -15.65 5.72 17.95
N SER A 201 -16.16 6.73 17.25
CA SER A 201 -17.50 6.68 16.68
C SER A 201 -17.63 5.49 15.72
N TRP A 202 -18.84 5.02 15.44
CA TRP A 202 -19.08 3.97 14.46
C TRP A 202 -18.52 4.32 13.08
N PHE A 203 -18.67 5.58 12.69
CA PHE A 203 -18.18 6.05 11.40
C PHE A 203 -16.65 6.09 11.34
N ASP A 204 -16.01 6.67 12.35
CA ASP A 204 -14.54 6.73 12.42
C ASP A 204 -13.93 5.35 12.52
N ALA A 205 -14.49 4.47 13.36
CA ALA A 205 -14.03 3.10 13.50
C ALA A 205 -14.09 2.34 12.18
N LEU A 206 -15.16 2.51 11.38
CA LEU A 206 -15.29 1.87 10.07
C LEU A 206 -14.25 2.38 9.08
N CYS A 207 -14.10 3.70 8.99
CA CYS A 207 -13.16 4.35 8.09
C CYS A 207 -11.71 3.98 8.44
N HIS A 208 -11.33 4.11 9.71
CA HIS A 208 -9.97 3.78 10.16
C HIS A 208 -9.67 2.28 10.08
N ALA A 209 -10.65 1.39 10.32
CA ALA A 209 -10.46 -0.05 10.14
C ALA A 209 -10.13 -0.40 8.67
N MET A 210 -10.84 0.21 7.71
CA MET A 210 -10.56 0.03 6.29
C MET A 210 -9.14 0.49 5.93
N SER A 211 -8.73 1.67 6.40
CA SER A 211 -7.40 2.22 6.12
C SER A 211 -6.28 1.50 6.87
N ALA A 212 -6.48 1.08 8.13
CA ALA A 212 -5.45 0.39 8.92
C ALA A 212 -5.14 -1.00 8.35
N VAL A 213 -6.17 -1.77 8.00
CA VAL A 213 -6.01 -3.13 7.46
C VAL A 213 -5.41 -3.09 6.05
N SER A 214 -5.73 -2.08 5.25
CA SER A 214 -5.17 -1.89 3.91
C SER A 214 -3.80 -1.22 3.89
N LEU A 215 -3.31 -0.74 5.04
CA LEU A 215 -2.12 0.11 5.16
C LEU A 215 -2.24 1.37 4.29
N GLY A 216 -3.40 2.04 4.33
CA GLY A 216 -3.71 3.16 3.45
C GLY A 216 -3.61 4.54 4.08
N GLY A 217 -3.61 4.66 5.41
CA GLY A 217 -3.29 5.87 6.16
C GLY A 217 -4.26 7.03 6.11
N PHE A 218 -5.32 6.97 5.31
CA PHE A 218 -6.33 8.02 5.34
C PHE A 218 -7.03 8.07 6.70
N SER A 219 -7.30 9.28 7.17
CA SER A 219 -8.07 9.57 8.38
C SER A 219 -9.30 10.40 8.04
N THR A 220 -10.29 10.37 8.91
CA THR A 220 -11.47 11.23 8.88
C THR A 220 -11.18 12.62 9.46
N HIS A 221 -10.03 12.81 10.09
CA HIS A 221 -9.60 14.03 10.77
C HIS A 221 -8.28 14.57 10.24
N ASP A 222 -8.11 15.89 10.18
CA ASP A 222 -6.89 16.54 9.71
C ASP A 222 -5.68 16.20 10.58
N ALA A 223 -5.89 16.07 11.90
CA ALA A 223 -4.84 15.67 12.84
C ALA A 223 -4.53 14.16 12.84
N SER A 224 -5.10 13.39 11.90
CA SER A 224 -4.93 11.93 11.84
C SER A 224 -5.28 11.27 13.18
N ILE A 225 -4.47 10.33 13.68
CA ILE A 225 -4.75 9.61 14.94
C ILE A 225 -4.49 10.50 16.17
N ALA A 226 -3.71 11.58 16.03
CA ALA A 226 -3.54 12.57 17.11
C ALA A 226 -4.87 13.18 17.57
N TYR A 227 -5.89 13.25 16.71
CA TYR A 227 -7.23 13.75 17.05
C TYR A 227 -7.85 13.03 18.24
N PHE A 228 -7.66 11.71 18.34
CA PHE A 228 -8.29 10.90 19.39
C PHE A 228 -7.57 10.97 20.73
N ASP A 229 -6.30 11.37 20.76
CA ASP A 229 -5.41 11.42 21.93
C ASP A 229 -5.65 10.25 22.91
N SER A 230 -5.72 9.05 22.39
CA SER A 230 -6.08 7.84 23.12
C SER A 230 -5.06 6.74 22.89
N LEU A 231 -4.38 6.34 23.96
CA LEU A 231 -3.39 5.27 23.93
C LEU A 231 -4.00 3.93 23.45
N THR A 232 -5.25 3.66 23.81
CA THR A 232 -5.96 2.43 23.39
C THR A 232 -6.27 2.41 21.89
N VAL A 233 -6.64 3.56 21.33
CA VAL A 233 -6.83 3.74 19.89
C VAL A 233 -5.50 3.55 19.15
N GLU A 234 -4.42 4.18 19.63
CA GLU A 234 -3.10 4.05 19.03
C GLU A 234 -2.62 2.59 19.01
N TRP A 235 -2.75 1.86 20.12
CA TRP A 235 -2.38 0.46 20.19
C TRP A 235 -3.22 -0.42 19.25
N ALA A 236 -4.51 -0.15 19.14
CA ALA A 236 -5.39 -0.88 18.21
C ALA A 236 -4.96 -0.64 16.76
N ILE A 237 -4.72 0.61 16.36
CA ILE A 237 -4.23 0.96 15.01
C ILE A 237 -2.87 0.30 14.75
N MET A 238 -1.91 0.41 15.69
CA MET A 238 -0.60 -0.23 15.54
C MET A 238 -0.71 -1.75 15.36
N PHE A 239 -1.58 -2.40 16.12
CA PHE A 239 -1.80 -3.85 16.02
C PHE A 239 -2.30 -4.25 14.63
N PHE A 240 -3.34 -3.57 14.10
CA PHE A 240 -3.89 -3.91 12.78
C PHE A 240 -2.97 -3.48 11.63
N THR A 241 -2.18 -2.41 11.80
CA THR A 241 -1.13 -2.02 10.87
C THR A 241 -0.01 -3.07 10.82
N LEU A 242 0.47 -3.52 11.98
CA LEU A 242 1.47 -4.59 12.05
C LEU A 242 0.93 -5.90 11.44
N TRP A 243 -0.33 -6.21 11.72
CA TRP A 243 -1.02 -7.37 11.13
C TRP A 243 -1.07 -7.27 9.60
N GLY A 244 -1.45 -6.13 9.04
CA GLY A 244 -1.46 -5.89 7.58
C GLY A 244 -0.07 -5.93 6.94
N GLY A 245 0.98 -5.57 7.69
CA GLY A 245 2.39 -5.55 7.24
C GLY A 245 3.07 -6.92 7.21
N VAL A 246 2.50 -7.94 7.87
CA VAL A 246 3.00 -9.32 7.84
C VAL A 246 2.38 -10.08 6.68
N ASN A 247 3.10 -11.07 6.16
CA ASN A 247 2.65 -11.91 5.05
C ASN A 247 1.34 -12.65 5.38
N PHE A 248 0.32 -12.50 4.53
CA PHE A 248 -0.97 -13.17 4.70
C PHE A 248 -0.89 -14.70 4.70
N ALA A 249 0.09 -15.29 3.99
CA ALA A 249 0.31 -16.73 4.02
C ALA A 249 0.81 -17.22 5.38
N THR A 250 1.59 -16.40 6.10
CA THR A 250 2.06 -16.69 7.46
C THR A 250 0.90 -16.70 8.44
N HIS A 251 -0.04 -15.72 8.33
CA HIS A 251 -1.27 -15.71 9.10
C HIS A 251 -2.12 -16.96 8.85
N PHE A 252 -2.31 -17.31 7.57
CA PHE A 252 -3.08 -18.51 7.21
C PHE A 252 -2.43 -19.79 7.76
N THR A 253 -1.11 -19.89 7.72
CA THR A 253 -0.37 -21.03 8.26
C THR A 253 -0.48 -21.10 9.78
N ALA A 254 -0.37 -19.96 10.48
CA ALA A 254 -0.50 -19.87 11.93
C ALA A 254 -1.90 -20.30 12.39
N LEU A 255 -2.96 -19.82 11.71
CA LEU A 255 -4.33 -20.19 11.98
C LEU A 255 -4.60 -21.69 11.73
N THR A 256 -4.11 -22.21 10.60
CA THR A 256 -4.32 -23.63 10.24
C THR A 256 -3.60 -24.56 11.19
N ARG A 257 -2.36 -24.22 11.59
CA ARG A 257 -1.56 -25.00 12.54
C ARG A 257 -1.90 -24.71 14.00
N ARG A 258 -2.73 -23.69 14.26
CA ARG A 258 -3.06 -23.17 15.61
C ARG A 258 -1.81 -22.92 16.45
N SER A 259 -0.75 -22.37 15.83
CA SER A 259 0.56 -22.19 16.46
C SER A 259 1.20 -20.85 16.09
N LEU A 260 1.49 -20.06 17.10
CA LEU A 260 2.22 -18.80 16.96
C LEU A 260 3.70 -19.01 16.55
N LYS A 261 4.24 -20.23 16.68
CA LYS A 261 5.59 -20.57 16.22
C LYS A 261 5.79 -20.31 14.72
N SER A 262 4.70 -20.32 13.92
CA SER A 262 4.76 -20.02 12.49
C SER A 262 5.31 -18.63 12.19
N TYR A 263 5.01 -17.63 13.02
CA TYR A 263 5.55 -16.28 12.87
C TYR A 263 7.06 -16.21 13.16
N TRP A 264 7.52 -16.96 14.17
CA TRP A 264 8.94 -16.97 14.52
C TRP A 264 9.78 -17.85 13.58
N GLN A 265 9.17 -18.83 12.94
CA GLN A 265 9.83 -19.68 11.93
C GLN A 265 9.97 -18.96 10.58
N ASP A 266 9.14 -17.96 10.30
CA ASP A 266 9.26 -17.13 9.12
C ASP A 266 10.37 -16.09 9.30
N GLU A 267 11.42 -16.19 8.47
CA GLU A 267 12.57 -15.28 8.54
C GLU A 267 12.17 -13.83 8.26
N GLU A 268 11.22 -13.59 7.35
CA GLU A 268 10.73 -12.24 7.05
C GLU A 268 10.07 -11.61 8.26
N CYS A 269 9.14 -12.33 8.89
CA CYS A 269 8.43 -11.84 10.08
C CYS A 269 9.40 -11.58 11.24
N ARG A 270 10.37 -12.46 11.45
CA ARG A 270 11.38 -12.29 12.50
C ARG A 270 12.27 -11.08 12.25
N VAL A 271 12.76 -10.87 11.02
CA VAL A 271 13.59 -9.72 10.65
C VAL A 271 12.79 -8.44 10.78
N LEU A 272 11.54 -8.41 10.33
CA LEU A 272 10.64 -7.27 10.51
C LEU A 272 10.53 -6.88 12.00
N LEU A 273 10.17 -7.84 12.85
CA LEU A 273 9.94 -7.57 14.28
C LEU A 273 11.22 -7.12 14.99
N VAL A 274 12.37 -7.73 14.70
CA VAL A 274 13.65 -7.37 15.33
C VAL A 274 14.12 -5.99 14.87
N LEU A 275 14.09 -5.70 13.56
CA LEU A 275 14.49 -4.40 13.05
C LEU A 275 13.56 -3.29 13.55
N LEU A 276 12.25 -3.53 13.54
CA LEU A 276 11.27 -2.55 14.00
C LEU A 276 11.44 -2.26 15.50
N ALA A 277 11.48 -3.31 16.34
CA ALA A 277 11.64 -3.16 17.78
C ALA A 277 12.98 -2.50 18.14
N GLY A 278 14.08 -2.91 17.51
CA GLY A 278 15.39 -2.30 17.72
C GLY A 278 15.43 -0.82 17.31
N SER A 279 14.82 -0.47 16.18
CA SER A 279 14.74 0.91 15.70
C SER A 279 13.86 1.78 16.60
N ILE A 280 12.72 1.26 17.06
CA ILE A 280 11.85 1.96 18.03
C ILE A 280 12.62 2.26 19.32
N LEU A 281 13.25 1.24 19.90
CA LEU A 281 13.97 1.42 21.15
C LEU A 281 15.13 2.42 21.02
N MET A 282 15.95 2.28 19.97
CA MET A 282 17.07 3.19 19.71
C MET A 282 16.61 4.64 19.52
N SER A 283 15.55 4.85 18.71
CA SER A 283 15.02 6.18 18.44
C SER A 283 14.32 6.79 19.66
N ALA A 284 13.60 5.98 20.45
CA ALA A 284 12.96 6.44 21.68
C ALA A 284 13.99 6.88 22.73
N VAL A 285 15.05 6.09 22.93
CA VAL A 285 16.16 6.47 23.82
C VAL A 285 16.84 7.75 23.33
N TYR A 286 17.09 7.87 22.03
CA TYR A 286 17.76 9.04 21.46
C TYR A 286 16.93 10.32 21.64
N LEU A 287 15.61 10.30 21.36
CA LEU A 287 14.74 11.47 21.52
C LEU A 287 14.58 11.86 23.00
N TRP A 288 14.47 10.88 23.89
CA TRP A 288 14.43 11.14 25.33
C TRP A 288 15.73 11.76 25.84
N GLN A 289 16.91 11.26 25.44
CA GLN A 289 18.21 11.83 25.82
C GLN A 289 18.47 13.22 25.23
N LYS A 290 17.77 13.60 24.18
CA LYS A 290 17.80 14.95 23.58
C LYS A 290 16.75 15.90 24.18
N ASP A 291 16.08 15.49 25.24
CA ASP A 291 15.02 16.26 25.92
C ASP A 291 13.86 16.67 24.98
N PHE A 292 13.67 15.90 23.88
CA PHE A 292 12.54 16.16 22.97
C PHE A 292 11.20 15.80 23.62
N TYR A 293 11.19 14.75 24.44
CA TYR A 293 10.07 14.34 25.28
C TYR A 293 10.45 14.32 26.74
N ALA A 294 9.55 14.78 27.62
CA ALA A 294 9.79 14.88 29.06
C ALA A 294 10.02 13.52 29.72
N THR A 295 9.31 12.48 29.25
CA THR A 295 9.44 11.12 29.80
C THR A 295 9.84 10.12 28.71
N PHE A 296 10.55 9.05 29.13
CA PHE A 296 10.83 7.93 28.22
C PHE A 296 9.54 7.25 27.72
N GLY A 297 8.49 7.23 28.57
CA GLY A 297 7.18 6.67 28.21
C GLY A 297 6.54 7.41 27.04
N ASP A 298 6.55 8.76 27.06
CA ASP A 298 6.02 9.56 25.95
C ASP A 298 6.85 9.37 24.69
N SER A 299 8.18 9.37 24.81
CA SER A 299 9.06 9.10 23.68
C SER A 299 8.76 7.74 23.05
N LEU A 300 8.61 6.70 23.89
CA LEU A 300 8.28 5.36 23.40
C LEU A 300 6.90 5.29 22.74
N ARG A 301 5.88 5.98 23.29
CA ARG A 301 4.52 6.07 22.72
C ARG A 301 4.58 6.63 21.30
N PHE A 302 5.10 7.84 21.14
CA PHE A 302 5.09 8.53 19.85
C PHE A 302 6.01 7.87 18.82
N VAL A 303 7.20 7.43 19.24
CA VAL A 303 8.13 6.72 18.35
C VAL A 303 7.55 5.39 17.89
N SER A 304 7.00 4.57 18.78
CA SER A 304 6.47 3.27 18.41
C SER A 304 5.33 3.38 17.40
N PHE A 305 4.41 4.33 17.61
CA PHE A 305 3.30 4.56 16.70
C PHE A 305 3.78 4.92 15.29
N ASN A 306 4.62 5.96 15.18
CA ASN A 306 5.05 6.45 13.87
C ASN A 306 6.00 5.48 13.17
N PHE A 307 6.88 4.78 13.89
CA PHE A 307 7.73 3.74 13.30
C PHE A 307 6.94 2.53 12.79
N VAL A 308 5.89 2.10 13.50
CA VAL A 308 4.99 1.05 13.00
C VAL A 308 4.24 1.54 11.77
N SER A 309 3.68 2.74 11.83
CA SER A 309 2.85 3.30 10.76
C SER A 309 3.66 3.56 9.49
N ILE A 310 4.68 4.40 9.57
CA ILE A 310 5.48 4.79 8.40
C ILE A 310 6.41 3.66 7.97
N GLY A 311 7.03 2.95 8.93
CA GLY A 311 7.92 1.81 8.62
C GLY A 311 7.24 0.66 7.88
N LEU A 312 5.93 0.46 8.07
CA LEU A 312 5.12 -0.50 7.33
C LEU A 312 4.35 0.13 6.16
N ALA A 313 4.63 1.39 5.83
CA ALA A 313 3.98 2.13 4.75
C ALA A 313 2.46 2.25 4.93
N SER A 314 2.00 2.58 6.15
CA SER A 314 0.58 2.82 6.43
C SER A 314 0.20 4.29 6.34
N GLY A 315 0.99 5.22 6.91
CA GLY A 315 0.78 6.66 6.75
C GLY A 315 0.02 7.38 7.86
N PHE A 316 -0.48 6.69 8.87
CA PHE A 316 -1.06 7.36 10.05
C PHE A 316 0.00 8.06 10.88
N SER A 317 -0.37 9.18 11.52
CA SER A 317 0.49 9.93 12.44
C SER A 317 -0.27 10.27 13.73
N ASN A 318 0.45 10.24 14.85
CA ASN A 318 -0.06 10.70 16.15
C ASN A 318 0.76 11.89 16.70
N THR A 319 1.73 12.36 15.95
CA THR A 319 2.54 13.55 16.22
C THR A 319 3.18 14.06 14.94
N ASP A 320 3.63 15.32 14.97
CA ASP A 320 4.42 15.89 13.87
C ASP A 320 5.88 15.44 13.95
N PHE A 321 6.18 14.28 13.37
CA PHE A 321 7.54 13.74 13.32
C PHE A 321 8.49 14.53 12.37
N ALA A 322 7.99 15.51 11.62
CA ALA A 322 8.85 16.40 10.85
C ALA A 322 9.68 17.33 11.76
N GLN A 323 9.23 17.54 13.00
CA GLN A 323 9.96 18.29 14.01
C GLN A 323 11.04 17.47 14.70
N TRP A 324 11.08 16.16 14.54
CA TRP A 324 12.12 15.32 15.11
C TRP A 324 13.50 15.61 14.49
N PRO A 325 14.60 15.31 15.18
CA PRO A 325 15.91 15.34 14.54
C PRO A 325 15.90 14.55 13.24
N LEU A 326 16.38 15.17 12.17
CA LEU A 326 16.27 14.64 10.80
C LEU A 326 16.75 13.18 10.65
N ILE A 327 17.76 12.79 11.45
CA ILE A 327 18.28 11.41 11.43
C ILE A 327 17.21 10.37 11.82
N VAL A 328 16.33 10.68 12.78
CA VAL A 328 15.27 9.77 13.23
C VAL A 328 14.20 9.63 12.16
N SER A 329 13.76 10.76 11.60
CA SER A 329 12.73 10.78 10.55
C SER A 329 13.23 10.11 9.27
N LEU A 330 14.46 10.39 8.82
CA LEU A 330 15.05 9.73 7.65
C LEU A 330 15.25 8.22 7.87
N TRP A 331 15.65 7.81 9.08
CA TRP A 331 15.75 6.39 9.42
C TRP A 331 14.40 5.67 9.31
N MET A 332 13.33 6.30 9.78
CA MET A 332 11.96 5.79 9.64
C MET A 332 11.56 5.63 8.16
N PHE A 333 11.85 6.62 7.30
CA PHE A 333 11.62 6.53 5.85
C PHE A 333 12.51 5.48 5.17
N PHE A 334 13.73 5.28 5.63
CA PHE A 334 14.57 4.19 5.15
C PHE A 334 13.92 2.84 5.45
N LEU A 335 13.39 2.65 6.65
CA LEU A 335 12.69 1.44 7.05
C LEU A 335 11.42 1.20 6.24
N SER A 336 10.68 2.23 5.81
CA SER A 336 9.48 2.07 5.00
C SER A 336 9.74 1.35 3.66
N ASN A 337 10.97 1.45 3.14
CA ASN A 337 11.37 0.72 1.93
C ASN A 337 11.59 -0.79 2.19
N LEU A 338 11.91 -1.19 3.43
CA LEU A 338 12.46 -2.50 3.72
C LEU A 338 11.55 -3.41 4.56
N LEU A 339 10.70 -2.84 5.46
CA LEU A 339 10.03 -3.62 6.49
C LEU A 339 8.85 -4.43 5.99
N ALA A 340 8.06 -3.93 5.04
CA ALA A 340 6.87 -4.62 4.57
C ALA A 340 7.21 -6.03 4.06
N SER A 341 6.52 -7.05 4.58
CA SER A 341 6.74 -8.45 4.14
C SER A 341 6.20 -8.68 2.74
N SER A 342 6.78 -9.65 2.03
CA SER A 342 6.21 -10.16 0.78
C SER A 342 4.80 -10.70 1.02
N GLY A 343 3.88 -10.43 0.10
CA GLY A 343 2.48 -10.85 0.27
C GLY A 343 1.73 -10.13 1.39
N SER A 344 2.26 -8.98 1.87
CA SER A 344 1.56 -8.00 2.70
C SER A 344 0.98 -6.85 1.85
N MET A 345 0.21 -5.97 2.49
CA MET A 345 -0.37 -4.78 1.84
C MET A 345 0.63 -3.65 1.62
N GLY A 346 1.76 -3.61 2.33
CA GLY A 346 2.74 -2.54 2.26
C GLY A 346 3.48 -2.48 0.91
N GLY A 347 3.90 -1.28 0.52
CA GLY A 347 4.72 -1.02 -0.66
C GLY A 347 6.23 -1.21 -0.43
N GLY A 348 7.05 -0.60 -1.27
CA GLY A 348 8.51 -0.59 -1.16
C GLY A 348 9.21 -1.81 -1.74
N ILE A 349 10.50 -1.94 -1.41
CA ILE A 349 11.38 -3.02 -1.90
C ILE A 349 10.96 -4.39 -1.37
N LYS A 350 10.36 -4.40 -0.18
CA LYS A 350 9.96 -5.57 0.61
C LYS A 350 11.10 -6.34 1.26
N ASN A 351 10.80 -6.86 2.45
CA ASN A 351 11.77 -7.50 3.35
C ASN A 351 12.51 -8.68 2.70
N VAL A 352 11.81 -9.55 1.98
CA VAL A 352 12.45 -10.71 1.33
C VAL A 352 13.53 -10.31 0.34
N ARG A 353 13.30 -9.25 -0.46
CA ARG A 353 14.29 -8.80 -1.45
C ARG A 353 15.52 -8.22 -0.77
N ALA A 354 15.33 -7.43 0.29
CA ALA A 354 16.42 -6.93 1.11
C ALA A 354 17.22 -8.07 1.76
N LEU A 355 16.53 -9.08 2.31
CA LEU A 355 17.13 -10.24 2.93
C LEU A 355 17.93 -11.09 1.92
N VAL A 356 17.39 -11.31 0.71
CA VAL A 356 18.09 -12.02 -0.39
C VAL A 356 19.35 -11.26 -0.77
N LEU A 357 19.25 -9.94 -1.00
CA LEU A 357 20.40 -9.09 -1.35
C LEU A 357 21.48 -9.15 -0.26
N PHE A 358 21.10 -8.97 1.00
CA PHE A 358 22.03 -9.01 2.12
C PHE A 358 22.77 -10.36 2.22
N LYS A 359 22.02 -11.47 2.18
CA LYS A 359 22.62 -12.83 2.23
C LYS A 359 23.49 -13.12 1.00
N PHE A 360 23.09 -12.62 -0.18
CA PHE A 360 23.86 -12.76 -1.41
C PHE A 360 25.18 -11.98 -1.30
N SER A 361 25.13 -10.72 -0.84
CA SER A 361 26.31 -9.89 -0.63
C SER A 361 27.28 -10.52 0.36
N LEU A 362 26.79 -11.07 1.48
CA LEU A 362 27.62 -11.80 2.42
C LEU A 362 28.26 -13.06 1.79
N ARG A 363 27.54 -13.77 0.93
CA ARG A 363 28.10 -14.92 0.18
C ARG A 363 29.23 -14.47 -0.73
N GLU A 364 29.03 -13.41 -1.52
CA GLU A 364 30.07 -12.91 -2.43
C GLU A 364 31.33 -12.45 -1.67
N MET A 365 31.17 -11.75 -0.57
CA MET A 365 32.30 -11.38 0.29
C MET A 365 33.07 -12.60 0.80
N MET A 366 32.35 -13.67 1.17
CA MET A 366 32.97 -14.92 1.62
C MET A 366 33.67 -15.67 0.48
N ILE A 367 33.14 -15.66 -0.75
CA ILE A 367 33.75 -16.24 -1.92
C ILE A 367 35.05 -15.53 -2.28
N LEU A 368 35.09 -14.17 -2.14
CA LEU A 368 36.33 -13.40 -2.34
C LEU A 368 37.44 -13.83 -1.36
N LEU A 369 37.08 -14.13 -0.12
CA LEU A 369 38.03 -14.60 0.89
C LEU A 369 38.40 -16.10 0.70
N HIS A 370 37.42 -16.89 0.26
CA HIS A 370 37.56 -18.34 0.10
C HIS A 370 37.03 -18.79 -1.27
N PRO A 371 37.78 -18.63 -2.39
CA PRO A 371 37.29 -18.86 -3.76
C PRO A 371 36.80 -20.29 -4.05
N LYS A 372 37.23 -21.26 -3.27
CA LYS A 372 36.81 -22.68 -3.40
C LYS A 372 35.57 -23.04 -2.57
N ALA A 373 35.04 -22.09 -1.78
CA ALA A 373 33.90 -22.37 -0.93
C ALA A 373 32.58 -22.39 -1.75
N VAL A 374 31.87 -23.50 -1.70
CA VAL A 374 30.54 -23.63 -2.30
C VAL A 374 29.51 -23.26 -1.23
N ARG A 375 28.92 -22.08 -1.35
CA ARG A 375 27.87 -21.61 -0.44
C ARG A 375 26.58 -21.30 -1.20
N THR A 376 25.45 -21.83 -0.70
CA THR A 376 24.13 -21.58 -1.22
C THR A 376 23.40 -20.57 -0.32
N VAL A 377 22.74 -19.58 -0.93
CA VAL A 377 21.86 -18.66 -0.20
C VAL A 377 20.53 -19.36 0.06
N LYS A 378 20.04 -19.30 1.30
CA LYS A 378 18.73 -19.85 1.70
C LYS A 378 17.89 -18.80 2.38
N VAL A 379 16.59 -18.75 2.05
CA VAL A 379 15.56 -17.96 2.74
C VAL A 379 14.41 -18.89 3.08
N ASN A 380 13.95 -18.85 4.33
CA ASN A 380 12.94 -19.78 4.85
C ASN A 380 13.25 -21.26 4.55
N GLY A 381 14.54 -21.65 4.63
CA GLY A 381 15.02 -23.00 4.34
C GLY A 381 15.07 -23.38 2.85
N ARG A 382 14.66 -22.52 1.93
CA ARG A 382 14.67 -22.75 0.48
C ARG A 382 15.92 -22.15 -0.16
N MET A 383 16.55 -22.89 -1.07
CA MET A 383 17.68 -22.39 -1.86
C MET A 383 17.22 -21.33 -2.86
N ILE A 384 17.93 -20.22 -2.92
CA ILE A 384 17.72 -19.13 -3.87
C ILE A 384 18.73 -19.30 -5.01
N PRO A 385 18.28 -19.53 -6.25
CA PRO A 385 19.19 -19.62 -7.40
C PRO A 385 19.78 -18.24 -7.73
N ASP A 386 21.01 -18.22 -8.27
CA ASP A 386 21.73 -16.97 -8.58
C ASP A 386 20.98 -16.06 -9.56
N ARG A 387 20.28 -16.65 -10.53
CA ARG A 387 19.42 -15.88 -11.45
C ARG A 387 18.37 -15.05 -10.73
N MET A 388 17.82 -15.60 -9.64
CA MET A 388 16.83 -14.89 -8.82
C MET A 388 17.47 -13.73 -8.05
N ALA A 389 18.66 -13.93 -7.49
CA ALA A 389 19.41 -12.87 -6.83
C ALA A 389 19.74 -11.72 -7.80
N LEU A 390 20.15 -12.04 -9.02
CA LEU A 390 20.38 -11.03 -10.09
C LEU A 390 19.11 -10.26 -10.43
N THR A 391 17.95 -10.91 -10.50
CA THR A 391 16.66 -10.24 -10.73
C THR A 391 16.32 -9.30 -9.58
N VAL A 392 16.57 -9.68 -8.34
CA VAL A 392 16.39 -8.80 -7.16
C VAL A 392 17.33 -7.60 -7.22
N MET A 393 18.59 -7.80 -7.58
CA MET A 393 19.56 -6.70 -7.75
C MET A 393 19.11 -5.73 -8.83
N ALA A 394 18.67 -6.22 -9.99
CA ALA A 394 18.13 -5.39 -11.06
C ALA A 394 16.90 -4.59 -10.62
N PHE A 395 15.98 -5.21 -9.87
CA PHE A 395 14.82 -4.54 -9.31
C PHE A 395 15.23 -3.38 -8.38
N ILE A 396 16.12 -3.65 -7.43
CA ILE A 396 16.58 -2.65 -6.45
C ILE A 396 17.31 -1.50 -7.16
N SER A 397 18.15 -1.80 -8.17
CA SER A 397 18.85 -0.78 -8.97
C SER A 397 17.85 0.16 -9.69
N ILE A 398 16.84 -0.42 -10.34
CA ILE A 398 15.79 0.37 -11.03
C ILE A 398 14.94 1.14 -10.02
N TYR A 399 14.64 0.56 -8.86
CA TYR A 399 13.90 1.23 -7.78
C TYR A 399 14.64 2.51 -7.32
N PHE A 400 15.94 2.42 -7.02
CA PHE A 400 16.73 3.59 -6.64
C PHE A 400 16.87 4.58 -7.77
N MET A 401 17.09 4.13 -9.03
CA MET A 401 17.14 5.01 -10.18
C MET A 401 15.83 5.79 -10.35
N THR A 402 14.68 5.12 -10.22
CA THR A 402 13.37 5.77 -10.27
C THR A 402 13.22 6.81 -9.16
N THR A 403 13.62 6.47 -7.94
CA THR A 403 13.58 7.40 -6.81
C THR A 403 14.43 8.64 -7.10
N ILE A 404 15.64 8.47 -7.59
CA ILE A 404 16.56 9.56 -7.94
C ILE A 404 15.96 10.43 -9.04
N VAL A 405 15.51 9.83 -10.14
CA VAL A 405 14.98 10.58 -11.30
C VAL A 405 13.76 11.42 -10.89
N PHE A 406 12.80 10.85 -10.19
CA PHE A 406 11.62 11.60 -9.77
C PHE A 406 11.92 12.65 -8.71
N SER A 407 12.90 12.43 -7.82
CA SER A 407 13.37 13.47 -6.89
C SER A 407 13.98 14.66 -7.65
N PHE A 408 14.79 14.41 -8.67
CA PHE A 408 15.33 15.49 -9.52
C PHE A 408 14.24 16.22 -10.31
N LEU A 409 13.22 15.51 -10.81
CA LEU A 409 12.09 16.14 -11.51
C LEU A 409 11.29 17.05 -10.57
N LEU A 410 11.03 16.62 -9.32
CA LEU A 410 10.38 17.46 -8.33
C LEU A 410 11.23 18.66 -7.92
N MET A 411 12.54 18.49 -7.75
CA MET A 411 13.47 19.61 -7.50
C MET A 411 13.52 20.58 -8.67
N ALA A 412 13.56 20.09 -9.91
CA ALA A 412 13.53 20.93 -11.12
C ALA A 412 12.22 21.74 -11.24
N SER A 413 11.13 21.27 -10.62
CA SER A 413 9.86 22.01 -10.53
C SER A 413 9.81 23.02 -9.37
N GLY A 414 10.93 23.21 -8.63
CA GLY A 414 11.06 24.22 -7.59
C GLY A 414 10.87 23.69 -6.15
N MET A 415 10.73 22.39 -5.95
CA MET A 415 10.56 21.79 -4.61
C MET A 415 11.92 21.68 -3.89
N GLU A 416 11.94 21.93 -2.57
CA GLU A 416 13.14 21.73 -1.75
C GLU A 416 13.55 20.25 -1.70
N PHE A 417 14.86 19.99 -1.58
CA PHE A 417 15.42 18.62 -1.62
C PHE A 417 14.79 17.67 -0.62
N ILE A 418 14.65 18.07 0.66
CA ILE A 418 14.08 17.21 1.71
C ILE A 418 12.63 16.86 1.39
N SER A 419 11.84 17.86 1.01
CA SER A 419 10.44 17.69 0.61
C SER A 419 10.32 16.82 -0.64
N ALA A 420 11.11 17.07 -1.69
CA ALA A 420 11.09 16.31 -2.94
C ALA A 420 11.50 14.85 -2.74
N PHE A 421 12.60 14.60 -2.04
CA PHE A 421 13.14 13.27 -1.81
C PHE A 421 12.20 12.43 -0.95
N THR A 422 11.69 13.00 0.15
CA THR A 422 10.79 12.28 1.05
C THR A 422 9.39 12.11 0.44
N ALA A 423 8.90 13.06 -0.38
CA ALA A 423 7.67 12.89 -1.15
C ALA A 423 7.76 11.70 -2.11
N VAL A 424 8.89 11.58 -2.84
CA VAL A 424 9.09 10.42 -3.73
C VAL A 424 9.17 9.13 -2.96
N ILE A 425 9.90 9.08 -1.83
CA ILE A 425 9.93 7.87 -0.98
C ILE A 425 8.53 7.54 -0.47
N ALA A 426 7.79 8.51 0.07
CA ALA A 426 6.43 8.31 0.55
C ALA A 426 5.48 7.80 -0.54
N CYS A 427 5.60 8.32 -1.76
CA CYS A 427 4.78 7.90 -2.90
C CYS A 427 5.17 6.52 -3.43
N ILE A 428 6.47 6.20 -3.55
CA ILE A 428 6.93 4.92 -4.11
C ILE A 428 6.76 3.76 -3.14
N THR A 429 6.84 4.03 -1.82
CA THR A 429 6.52 3.05 -0.78
C THR A 429 5.04 2.97 -0.47
N ASN A 430 4.24 3.92 -0.98
CA ASN A 430 2.83 4.11 -0.65
C ASN A 430 2.61 4.34 0.87
N ALA A 431 3.45 5.19 1.50
CA ALA A 431 3.44 5.49 2.93
C ALA A 431 2.77 6.83 3.29
N GLY A 432 2.40 7.66 2.30
CA GLY A 432 1.63 8.88 2.45
C GLY A 432 2.44 10.12 2.84
N PRO A 433 2.60 10.46 4.12
CA PRO A 433 3.29 11.69 4.51
C PRO A 433 4.79 11.61 4.26
N GLY A 434 5.38 12.74 3.83
CA GLY A 434 6.82 12.96 3.70
C GLY A 434 7.39 13.79 4.84
N LEU A 435 8.33 14.68 4.52
CA LEU A 435 8.89 15.70 5.41
C LEU A 435 8.80 17.09 4.74
N GLY A 436 9.04 18.14 5.52
CA GLY A 436 8.94 19.51 5.02
C GLY A 436 7.51 19.87 4.61
N GLU A 437 7.33 20.37 3.38
CA GLU A 437 6.03 20.83 2.87
C GLU A 437 4.95 19.74 2.86
N VAL A 438 5.35 18.48 2.69
CA VAL A 438 4.46 17.29 2.63
C VAL A 438 4.53 16.46 3.91
N GLY A 439 4.90 17.07 5.01
CA GLY A 439 5.00 16.44 6.33
C GLY A 439 3.63 16.02 6.91
N PRO A 440 3.63 15.34 8.08
CA PRO A 440 2.40 14.83 8.70
C PRO A 440 1.42 15.92 9.15
N ALA A 441 1.90 17.12 9.44
CA ALA A 441 1.08 18.32 9.73
C ALA A 441 0.79 19.15 8.48
N GLY A 442 1.37 18.79 7.33
CA GLY A 442 1.20 19.45 6.04
C GLY A 442 0.18 18.73 5.14
N SER A 443 0.06 19.25 3.92
CA SER A 443 -0.81 18.65 2.90
C SER A 443 -0.15 18.79 1.53
N TYR A 444 -0.39 17.83 0.64
CA TYR A 444 0.02 17.92 -0.77
C TYR A 444 -0.74 18.98 -1.55
N ALA A 445 -1.69 19.70 -0.92
CA ALA A 445 -2.41 20.83 -1.53
C ALA A 445 -1.45 21.95 -2.00
N VAL A 446 -0.35 22.17 -1.26
CA VAL A 446 0.65 23.21 -1.57
C VAL A 446 1.43 22.96 -2.85
N LEU A 447 1.43 21.72 -3.36
CA LEU A 447 2.16 21.34 -4.56
C LEU A 447 1.51 21.88 -5.82
N SER A 448 2.31 22.19 -6.82
CA SER A 448 1.83 22.52 -8.17
C SER A 448 1.20 21.30 -8.86
N ASP A 449 0.38 21.55 -9.88
CA ASP A 449 -0.25 20.46 -10.65
C ASP A 449 0.77 19.48 -11.23
N VAL A 450 1.91 19.98 -11.75
CA VAL A 450 2.99 19.12 -12.28
C VAL A 450 3.55 18.21 -11.19
N GLN A 451 3.80 18.75 -10.00
CA GLN A 451 4.30 17.96 -8.86
C GLN A 451 3.30 16.89 -8.43
N LYS A 452 1.99 17.22 -8.39
CA LYS A 452 0.92 16.27 -8.08
C LYS A 452 0.83 15.14 -9.10
N TRP A 453 0.96 15.45 -10.41
CA TRP A 453 1.00 14.43 -11.46
C TRP A 453 2.24 13.52 -11.35
N LEU A 454 3.41 14.08 -11.06
CA LEU A 454 4.63 13.31 -10.84
C LEU A 454 4.47 12.37 -9.62
N CYS A 455 3.96 12.88 -8.49
CA CYS A 455 3.69 12.06 -7.31
C CYS A 455 2.67 10.96 -7.61
N SER A 456 1.58 11.26 -8.34
CA SER A 456 0.57 10.26 -8.73
C SER A 456 1.16 9.15 -9.60
N ALA A 457 2.09 9.50 -10.51
CA ALA A 457 2.81 8.50 -11.31
C ALA A 457 3.70 7.61 -10.44
N VAL A 458 4.42 8.19 -9.48
CA VAL A 458 5.26 7.44 -8.53
C VAL A 458 4.43 6.52 -7.63
N MET A 459 3.26 6.96 -7.15
CA MET A 459 2.34 6.11 -6.37
C MET A 459 1.93 4.86 -7.17
N LEU A 460 1.60 5.05 -8.44
CA LEU A 460 1.21 3.95 -9.33
C LEU A 460 2.38 2.99 -9.62
N LEU A 461 3.59 3.54 -9.87
CA LEU A 461 4.81 2.76 -10.06
C LEU A 461 5.14 1.91 -8.83
N GLY A 462 5.04 2.49 -7.64
CA GLY A 462 5.24 1.78 -6.38
C GLY A 462 4.24 0.64 -6.19
N ARG A 463 2.95 0.93 -6.43
CA ARG A 463 1.87 -0.04 -6.21
C ARG A 463 1.87 -1.23 -7.16
N LEU A 464 2.15 -0.99 -8.44
CA LEU A 464 2.15 -2.04 -9.47
C LEU A 464 3.48 -2.81 -9.56
N GLU A 465 4.42 -2.53 -8.67
CA GLU A 465 5.82 -2.93 -8.78
C GLU A 465 6.46 -2.42 -10.10
N ILE A 466 7.51 -1.65 -10.00
CA ILE A 466 8.11 -0.87 -11.11
C ILE A 466 8.33 -1.69 -12.38
N PHE A 467 8.74 -2.98 -12.25
CA PHE A 467 8.96 -3.85 -13.41
C PHE A 467 7.70 -4.07 -14.25
N THR A 468 6.53 -4.17 -13.61
CA THR A 468 5.25 -4.36 -14.31
C THR A 468 4.95 -3.22 -15.29
N VAL A 469 5.33 -2.00 -14.91
CA VAL A 469 5.11 -0.82 -15.74
C VAL A 469 6.22 -0.64 -16.76
N LEU A 470 7.49 -0.83 -16.38
CA LEU A 470 8.63 -0.62 -17.27
C LEU A 470 8.71 -1.65 -18.42
N ILE A 471 8.22 -2.87 -18.23
CA ILE A 471 8.08 -3.88 -19.31
C ILE A 471 7.21 -3.36 -20.45
N LEU A 472 6.31 -2.41 -20.20
CA LEU A 472 5.47 -1.84 -21.27
C LEU A 472 6.26 -0.86 -22.16
N LEU A 473 7.38 -0.33 -21.68
CA LEU A 473 8.24 0.61 -22.41
C LEU A 473 9.27 -0.13 -23.28
N THR A 474 9.46 -1.44 -23.08
CA THR A 474 10.33 -2.33 -23.87
C THR A 474 9.52 -3.17 -24.86
#